data_3663c68988ccd5a373708b88263049e5
#
_entry.id   3663c68988ccd5a373708b88263049e5
#
_cell.length_a   1.000
_cell.length_b   1.000
_cell.length_c   1.000
_cell.angle_alpha   90.00
_cell.angle_beta   90.00
_cell.angle_gamma   90.00
#
_symmetry.space_group_name_H-M   'P 1'
#
loop_
_entity.id
_entity.type
_entity.pdbx_description
1 polymer ?
#
loop_
_entity_poly.entity_id
_entity_poly.type
_entity_poly.pdbx_seq_one_letter_code
_entity_poly.pdbx_strand_id
1 'polypeptide(L)'
;MLNQEIEELKVKGFKEAASSASGAKIDPATELPPPDGTLAEAESAGQTPAGGQTEIDQLKAERDQLLDRLARMQAEFENARKRAQREKTEFRDHVTGSVVEQFLPVLDNFELALKSTGSAQQLRSGVSLIMKQMEEVLQKMQVNAIPAVGEPFDPRMHEALGSVERDDLPDQHVAEEIRRGYKIRERLLRPALVRVAHNAKQQSE
;
A
#
# COMPACT_ATOMS: atom_id res chain seq x y z
N MET A 1 10.59 -1.47 -7.46
CA MET A 1 10.81 -0.84 -8.76
C MET A 1 9.88 0.36 -9.01
N LEU A 2 8.57 0.26 -8.78
CA LEU A 2 7.63 1.39 -9.05
C LEU A 2 7.89 2.68 -8.23
N ASN A 3 8.45 2.60 -7.04
CA ASN A 3 8.72 3.78 -6.20
C ASN A 3 9.98 4.57 -6.61
N GLN A 4 10.92 3.94 -7.31
CA GLN A 4 12.11 4.64 -7.83
C GLN A 4 11.79 5.46 -9.09
N GLU A 5 10.91 4.94 -9.97
CA GLU A 5 10.46 5.66 -11.17
C GLU A 5 9.64 6.92 -10.85
N ILE A 6 8.87 6.90 -9.75
CA ILE A 6 8.08 8.07 -9.32
C ILE A 6 8.98 9.18 -8.74
N GLU A 7 10.08 8.84 -8.07
CA GLU A 7 11.05 9.83 -7.59
C GLU A 7 11.87 10.44 -8.73
N GLU A 8 12.28 9.66 -9.73
CA GLU A 8 13.00 10.16 -10.88
C GLU A 8 12.15 11.11 -11.76
N LEU A 9 10.84 10.84 -11.90
CA LEU A 9 9.91 11.72 -12.62
C LEU A 9 9.69 13.06 -11.90
N LYS A 10 9.70 13.09 -10.57
CA LYS A 10 9.60 14.33 -9.79
C LYS A 10 10.84 15.19 -9.88
N VAL A 11 12.02 14.57 -9.90
CA VAL A 11 13.31 15.30 -10.03
C VAL A 11 13.50 15.84 -11.44
N LYS A 12 13.01 15.16 -12.47
CA LYS A 12 13.09 15.60 -13.87
C LYS A 12 12.17 16.78 -14.15
N GLY A 13 10.95 16.76 -13.63
CA GLY A 13 9.98 17.87 -13.78
C GLY A 13 10.43 19.16 -13.09
N PHE A 14 11.21 19.08 -11.99
CA PHE A 14 11.74 20.26 -11.29
C PHE A 14 12.96 20.89 -11.98
N LYS A 15 13.75 20.10 -12.72
CA LYS A 15 14.89 20.59 -13.51
C LYS A 15 14.48 21.30 -14.80
N GLU A 16 13.41 20.88 -15.45
CA GLU A 16 12.89 21.54 -16.65
C GLU A 16 12.26 22.90 -16.36
N ALA A 17 11.58 23.04 -15.20
CA ALA A 17 11.00 24.32 -14.79
C ALA A 17 12.06 25.38 -14.39
N ALA A 18 13.25 24.97 -13.97
CA ALA A 18 14.36 25.86 -13.60
C ALA A 18 15.21 26.31 -14.80
N SER A 19 15.12 25.60 -15.94
CA SER A 19 15.90 25.91 -17.16
C SER A 19 15.25 26.93 -18.08
N SER A 20 13.97 27.25 -17.91
CA SER A 20 13.26 28.23 -18.79
C SER A 20 13.32 29.68 -18.32
N ALA A 21 13.95 29.98 -17.17
CA ALA A 21 14.00 31.31 -16.58
C ALA A 21 15.37 32.02 -16.70
N SER A 22 16.33 31.49 -17.48
CA SER A 22 17.66 32.11 -17.65
C SER A 22 18.00 32.26 -19.11
N GLY A 23 17.62 33.39 -19.72
CA GLY A 23 17.99 33.69 -21.11
C GLY A 23 17.56 35.04 -21.60
N ALA A 24 17.78 36.13 -20.84
CA ALA A 24 17.78 37.46 -21.39
C ALA A 24 19.19 38.05 -21.23
N LYS A 25 20.03 37.92 -22.26
CA LYS A 25 21.29 38.63 -22.39
C LYS A 25 20.96 40.07 -22.74
N ILE A 26 21.42 41.01 -21.90
CA ILE A 26 21.48 42.45 -22.18
C ILE A 26 22.88 42.70 -22.73
N ASP A 27 22.97 43.10 -24.00
CA ASP A 27 24.21 43.59 -24.61
C ASP A 27 24.52 44.99 -24.11
N PRO A 28 25.77 45.32 -23.71
CA PRO A 28 26.19 46.63 -23.33
C PRO A 28 26.90 47.31 -24.53
N ALA A 29 26.24 48.10 -25.35
CA ALA A 29 26.83 49.15 -26.13
C ALA A 29 25.80 49.88 -26.99
N THR A 30 25.25 50.98 -26.49
CA THR A 30 24.78 52.03 -27.37
C THR A 30 25.09 53.35 -26.68
N GLU A 31 26.02 54.07 -27.32
CA GLU A 31 26.56 55.40 -26.99
C GLU A 31 25.44 56.43 -26.98
N LEU A 32 25.44 57.27 -25.97
CA LEU A 32 24.58 58.46 -25.84
C LEU A 32 25.15 59.65 -26.64
N PRO A 33 24.37 60.41 -27.39
CA PRO A 33 24.76 61.74 -27.89
C PRO A 33 24.60 62.83 -26.78
N PRO A 34 25.39 63.91 -26.83
CA PRO A 34 25.47 64.90 -25.75
C PRO A 34 24.26 65.83 -25.68
N PRO A 35 24.04 66.47 -24.54
CA PRO A 35 22.87 67.26 -24.29
C PRO A 35 23.04 68.70 -24.88
N ASP A 36 22.08 69.19 -25.65
CA ASP A 36 21.92 70.58 -25.91
C ASP A 36 20.70 71.13 -25.15
N GLY A 37 20.94 72.26 -24.52
CA GLY A 37 20.05 72.75 -23.49
C GLY A 37 18.81 73.43 -24.02
N THR A 38 17.85 73.51 -23.17
CA THR A 38 17.13 74.75 -22.77
C THR A 38 16.16 74.41 -21.63
N LEU A 39 16.26 75.25 -20.61
CA LEU A 39 15.39 75.26 -19.43
C LEU A 39 13.94 75.59 -19.83
N ALA A 40 13.01 74.81 -19.44
CA ALA A 40 11.63 75.14 -19.19
C ALA A 40 11.15 74.40 -17.94
N GLU A 41 11.09 75.19 -16.88
CA GLU A 41 10.43 74.75 -15.63
C GLU A 41 8.95 74.46 -15.93
N ALA A 42 8.57 73.22 -15.70
CA ALA A 42 7.18 72.86 -15.49
C ALA A 42 7.14 71.97 -14.24
N GLU A 43 6.90 72.59 -13.10
CA GLU A 43 6.43 71.91 -11.89
C GLU A 43 5.15 71.17 -12.25
N SER A 44 5.28 69.90 -12.49
CA SER A 44 4.16 68.98 -12.43
C SER A 44 4.30 68.22 -11.14
N ALA A 45 3.61 68.64 -10.10
CA ALA A 45 3.38 67.89 -8.86
C ALA A 45 2.85 66.56 -9.21
N GLY A 46 3.73 65.51 -9.13
CA GLY A 46 3.38 64.16 -9.17
C GLY A 46 2.61 63.73 -7.88
N GLN A 47 1.32 63.94 -7.93
CA GLN A 47 0.43 63.31 -6.98
C GLN A 47 0.45 61.82 -7.29
N THR A 48 1.35 61.07 -6.59
CA THR A 48 1.20 59.64 -6.46
C THR A 48 -0.14 59.41 -5.76
N PRO A 49 -1.09 58.65 -6.34
CA PRO A 49 -2.39 58.50 -5.70
C PRO A 49 -2.17 57.72 -4.39
N ALA A 50 -2.44 58.38 -3.27
CA ALA A 50 -2.34 57.81 -1.93
C ALA A 50 -3.18 56.52 -1.76
N GLY A 51 -4.07 56.21 -2.71
CA GLY A 51 -4.85 54.95 -2.75
C GLY A 51 -4.04 53.72 -3.13
N GLY A 52 -3.05 53.81 -4.02
CA GLY A 52 -2.26 52.67 -4.44
C GLY A 52 -1.30 52.14 -3.38
N GLN A 53 -0.76 53.04 -2.53
CA GLN A 53 0.15 52.62 -1.45
C GLN A 53 -0.59 51.86 -0.36
N THR A 54 -1.81 52.28 0.00
CA THR A 54 -2.67 51.58 0.98
C THR A 54 -3.14 50.22 0.47
N GLU A 55 -3.43 50.07 -0.81
CA GLU A 55 -3.83 48.82 -1.41
C GLU A 55 -2.69 47.78 -1.43
N ILE A 56 -1.47 48.24 -1.76
CA ILE A 56 -0.25 47.44 -1.70
C ILE A 56 0.03 46.97 -0.27
N ASP A 57 -0.14 47.81 0.72
CA ASP A 57 0.10 47.46 2.12
C ASP A 57 -0.98 46.51 2.65
N GLN A 58 -2.23 46.60 2.21
CA GLN A 58 -3.29 45.65 2.51
C GLN A 58 -2.99 44.28 1.89
N LEU A 59 -2.59 44.22 0.61
CA LEU A 59 -2.23 43.00 -0.07
C LEU A 59 -1.01 42.29 0.57
N LYS A 60 -0.04 43.07 1.03
CA LYS A 60 1.10 42.50 1.80
C LYS A 60 0.64 41.90 3.13
N ALA A 61 -0.21 42.61 3.85
CA ALA A 61 -0.75 42.10 5.12
C ALA A 61 -1.57 40.80 4.91
N GLU A 62 -2.42 40.76 3.88
CA GLU A 62 -3.16 39.54 3.53
C GLU A 62 -2.22 38.39 3.12
N ARG A 63 -1.20 38.66 2.31
CA ARG A 63 -0.18 37.65 1.95
C ARG A 63 0.50 37.12 3.19
N ASP A 64 0.93 37.95 4.12
CA ASP A 64 1.62 37.53 5.33
C ASP A 64 0.69 36.72 6.24
N GLN A 65 -0.57 37.10 6.37
CA GLN A 65 -1.57 36.28 7.08
C GLN A 65 -1.79 34.91 6.43
N LEU A 66 -1.85 34.85 5.10
CA LEU A 66 -1.98 33.59 4.36
C LEU A 66 -0.74 32.72 4.52
N LEU A 67 0.46 33.30 4.50
CA LEU A 67 1.72 32.56 4.73
C LEU A 67 1.78 31.99 6.15
N ASP A 68 1.39 32.77 7.17
CA ASP A 68 1.30 32.29 8.55
C ASP A 68 0.29 31.16 8.70
N ARG A 69 -0.85 31.29 8.02
CA ARG A 69 -1.87 30.23 8.02
C ARG A 69 -1.37 28.95 7.35
N LEU A 70 -0.69 29.09 6.21
CA LEU A 70 -0.06 27.96 5.50
C LEU A 70 1.00 27.28 6.37
N ALA A 71 1.90 28.06 7.00
CA ALA A 71 2.92 27.51 7.88
C ALA A 71 2.32 26.72 9.05
N ARG A 72 1.25 27.27 9.66
CA ARG A 72 0.52 26.57 10.74
C ARG A 72 -0.13 25.29 10.26
N MET A 73 -0.84 25.35 9.13
CA MET A 73 -1.48 24.16 8.53
C MET A 73 -0.47 23.10 8.15
N GLN A 74 0.69 23.49 7.63
CA GLN A 74 1.78 22.57 7.30
C GLN A 74 2.31 21.88 8.57
N ALA A 75 2.56 22.64 9.65
CA ALA A 75 3.00 22.07 10.92
C ALA A 75 1.95 21.12 11.53
N GLU A 76 0.67 21.46 11.48
CA GLU A 76 -0.42 20.61 11.93
C GLU A 76 -0.52 19.32 11.10
N PHE A 77 -0.37 19.42 9.78
CA PHE A 77 -0.36 18.27 8.87
C PHE A 77 0.82 17.33 9.16
N GLU A 78 2.02 17.87 9.34
CA GLU A 78 3.20 17.07 9.67
C GLU A 78 3.04 16.37 11.02
N ASN A 79 2.50 17.06 12.03
CA ASN A 79 2.22 16.48 13.33
C ASN A 79 1.14 15.38 13.24
N ALA A 80 0.07 15.62 12.50
CA ALA A 80 -0.96 14.63 12.25
C ALA A 80 -0.41 13.38 11.52
N ARG A 81 0.44 13.61 10.50
CA ARG A 81 1.11 12.52 9.77
C ARG A 81 2.02 11.68 10.68
N LYS A 82 2.82 12.33 11.53
CA LYS A 82 3.69 11.64 12.49
C LYS A 82 2.86 10.82 13.49
N ARG A 83 1.76 11.40 13.99
CA ARG A 83 0.85 10.70 14.89
C ARG A 83 0.22 9.48 14.22
N ALA A 84 -0.36 9.65 13.04
CA ALA A 84 -0.95 8.55 12.29
C ALA A 84 0.06 7.42 11.99
N GLN A 85 1.32 7.76 11.72
CA GLN A 85 2.37 6.77 11.51
C GLN A 85 2.70 5.98 12.79
N ARG A 86 2.72 6.63 13.96
CA ARG A 86 2.91 5.96 15.25
C ARG A 86 1.73 5.04 15.56
N GLU A 87 0.51 5.55 15.47
CA GLU A 87 -0.71 4.78 15.70
C GLU A 87 -0.78 3.55 14.79
N LYS A 88 -0.39 3.69 13.51
CA LYS A 88 -0.32 2.56 12.58
C LYS A 88 0.71 1.51 13.01
N THR A 89 1.86 1.91 13.54
CA THR A 89 2.89 0.99 14.02
C THR A 89 2.40 0.27 15.27
N GLU A 90 1.90 1.01 16.26
CA GLU A 90 1.36 0.47 17.51
C GLU A 90 0.19 -0.50 17.23
N PHE A 91 -0.69 -0.15 16.30
CA PHE A 91 -1.79 -1.04 15.88
C PHE A 91 -1.26 -2.33 15.26
N ARG A 92 -0.24 -2.27 14.40
CA ARG A 92 0.37 -3.47 13.81
C ARG A 92 1.00 -4.36 14.87
N ASP A 93 1.73 -3.77 15.81
CA ASP A 93 2.39 -4.52 16.88
C ASP A 93 1.35 -5.17 17.80
N HIS A 94 0.28 -4.45 18.14
CA HIS A 94 -0.83 -4.97 18.92
C HIS A 94 -1.53 -6.15 18.20
N VAL A 95 -1.87 -5.99 16.91
CA VAL A 95 -2.49 -7.06 16.11
C VAL A 95 -1.57 -8.27 16.00
N THR A 96 -0.27 -8.04 15.75
CA THR A 96 0.71 -9.13 15.66
C THR A 96 0.81 -9.87 16.99
N GLY A 97 0.89 -9.15 18.11
CA GLY A 97 0.90 -9.73 19.45
C GLY A 97 -0.34 -10.59 19.72
N SER A 98 -1.52 -10.03 19.44
CA SER A 98 -2.81 -10.76 19.61
C SER A 98 -2.91 -12.02 18.76
N VAL A 99 -2.35 -12.01 17.54
CA VAL A 99 -2.28 -13.21 16.70
C VAL A 99 -1.33 -14.25 17.30
N VAL A 100 -0.13 -13.83 17.70
CA VAL A 100 0.87 -14.74 18.29
C VAL A 100 0.34 -15.39 19.56
N GLU A 101 -0.30 -14.62 20.46
CA GLU A 101 -0.90 -15.14 21.70
C GLU A 101 -1.85 -16.33 21.46
N GLN A 102 -2.60 -16.32 20.36
CA GLN A 102 -3.50 -17.42 20.02
C GLN A 102 -2.76 -18.70 19.59
N PHE A 103 -1.53 -18.58 19.11
CA PHE A 103 -0.72 -19.73 18.69
C PHE A 103 0.15 -20.29 19.80
N LEU A 104 0.46 -19.52 20.86
CA LEU A 104 1.30 -20.02 21.96
C LEU A 104 0.78 -21.32 22.59
N PRO A 105 -0.53 -21.51 22.87
CA PRO A 105 -1.03 -22.76 23.42
C PRO A 105 -0.82 -23.97 22.49
N VAL A 106 -0.80 -23.74 21.17
CA VAL A 106 -0.52 -24.80 20.20
C VAL A 106 0.94 -25.23 20.30
N LEU A 107 1.86 -24.25 20.44
CA LEU A 107 3.29 -24.50 20.64
C LEU A 107 3.55 -25.27 21.96
N ASP A 108 2.90 -24.85 23.06
CA ASP A 108 3.01 -25.53 24.36
C ASP A 108 2.60 -26.99 24.27
N ASN A 109 1.52 -27.30 23.55
CA ASN A 109 1.06 -28.68 23.33
C ASN A 109 2.01 -29.50 22.44
N PHE A 110 2.69 -28.86 21.48
CA PHE A 110 3.77 -29.55 20.75
C PHE A 110 4.93 -29.92 21.68
N GLU A 111 5.35 -29.03 22.56
CA GLU A 111 6.39 -29.30 23.54
C GLU A 111 6.00 -30.44 24.49
N LEU A 112 4.73 -30.43 24.92
CA LEU A 112 4.21 -31.54 25.77
C LEU A 112 4.22 -32.88 25.02
N ALA A 113 3.80 -32.88 23.75
CA ALA A 113 3.81 -34.07 22.92
C ALA A 113 5.24 -34.63 22.71
N LEU A 114 6.23 -33.73 22.51
CA LEU A 114 7.63 -34.13 22.35
C LEU A 114 8.27 -34.69 23.63
N LYS A 115 7.84 -34.23 24.81
CA LYS A 115 8.30 -34.73 26.11
C LYS A 115 7.62 -36.04 26.51
N SER A 116 6.56 -36.47 25.83
CA SER A 116 5.83 -37.67 26.08
C SER A 116 6.64 -38.91 25.68
N THR A 117 6.78 -39.87 26.57
CA THR A 117 7.43 -41.18 26.34
C THR A 117 6.46 -42.26 25.92
N GLY A 118 5.29 -41.90 25.39
CA GLY A 118 4.22 -42.79 25.02
C GLY A 118 4.47 -43.62 23.76
N SER A 119 3.54 -44.50 23.44
CA SER A 119 3.56 -45.30 22.21
C SER A 119 3.38 -44.42 20.97
N ALA A 120 3.80 -44.91 19.78
CA ALA A 120 3.59 -44.25 18.50
C ALA A 120 2.12 -43.88 18.24
N GLN A 121 1.18 -44.70 18.73
CA GLN A 121 -0.26 -44.46 18.62
C GLN A 121 -0.70 -43.27 19.49
N GLN A 122 -0.19 -43.16 20.71
CA GLN A 122 -0.43 -42.02 21.59
C GLN A 122 0.13 -40.71 21.01
N LEU A 123 1.33 -40.77 20.42
CA LEU A 123 1.92 -39.63 19.75
C LEU A 123 1.07 -39.17 18.56
N ARG A 124 0.59 -40.10 17.71
CA ARG A 124 -0.32 -39.76 16.60
C ARG A 124 -1.61 -39.12 17.10
N SER A 125 -2.20 -39.63 18.15
CA SER A 125 -3.42 -39.06 18.74
C SER A 125 -3.16 -37.65 19.28
N GLY A 126 -2.02 -37.44 19.96
CA GLY A 126 -1.59 -36.11 20.44
C GLY A 126 -1.41 -35.10 19.31
N VAL A 127 -0.69 -35.50 18.26
CA VAL A 127 -0.50 -34.64 17.10
C VAL A 127 -1.82 -34.31 16.38
N SER A 128 -2.73 -35.28 16.28
CA SER A 128 -4.07 -35.05 15.71
C SER A 128 -4.88 -34.03 16.54
N LEU A 129 -4.75 -34.06 17.86
CA LEU A 129 -5.39 -33.10 18.75
C LEU A 129 -4.81 -31.69 18.56
N ILE A 130 -3.49 -31.57 18.43
CA ILE A 130 -2.80 -30.32 18.19
C ILE A 130 -3.23 -29.71 16.81
N MET A 131 -3.37 -30.58 15.79
CA MET A 131 -3.89 -30.13 14.49
C MET A 131 -5.31 -29.53 14.61
N LYS A 132 -6.21 -30.18 15.35
CA LYS A 132 -7.55 -29.63 15.59
C LYS A 132 -7.51 -28.30 16.30
N GLN A 133 -6.67 -28.18 17.32
CA GLN A 133 -6.50 -26.91 18.03
C GLN A 133 -5.97 -25.81 17.10
N MET A 134 -5.04 -26.12 16.20
CA MET A 134 -4.57 -25.18 15.18
C MET A 134 -5.70 -24.73 14.25
N GLU A 135 -6.54 -25.66 13.79
CA GLU A 135 -7.71 -25.36 12.96
C GLU A 135 -8.71 -24.46 13.72
N GLU A 136 -8.95 -24.70 15.01
CA GLU A 136 -9.80 -23.84 15.84
C GLU A 136 -9.24 -22.42 15.99
N VAL A 137 -7.92 -22.28 16.18
CA VAL A 137 -7.26 -20.96 16.21
C VAL A 137 -7.46 -20.21 14.88
N LEU A 138 -7.25 -20.90 13.76
CA LEU A 138 -7.49 -20.33 12.44
C LEU A 138 -8.95 -19.88 12.25
N GLN A 139 -9.91 -20.70 12.67
CA GLN A 139 -11.34 -20.36 12.59
C GLN A 139 -11.70 -19.14 13.44
N LYS A 140 -11.15 -19.00 14.66
CA LYS A 140 -11.33 -17.81 15.50
C LYS A 140 -10.84 -16.53 14.81
N MET A 141 -9.79 -16.65 14.01
CA MET A 141 -9.27 -15.54 13.20
C MET A 141 -10.02 -15.35 11.86
N GLN A 142 -11.14 -16.09 11.65
CA GLN A 142 -11.91 -16.05 10.39
C GLN A 142 -11.11 -16.58 9.19
N VAL A 143 -10.11 -17.43 9.43
CA VAL A 143 -9.35 -18.15 8.42
C VAL A 143 -10.00 -19.51 8.22
N ASN A 144 -10.56 -19.73 7.04
CA ASN A 144 -11.26 -20.96 6.69
C ASN A 144 -10.52 -21.71 5.58
N ALA A 145 -10.50 -23.04 5.69
CA ALA A 145 -10.04 -23.89 4.59
C ALA A 145 -11.00 -23.78 3.41
N ILE A 146 -10.47 -23.82 2.19
CA ILE A 146 -11.26 -23.85 0.96
C ILE A 146 -11.65 -25.30 0.72
N PRO A 147 -12.95 -25.64 0.63
CA PRO A 147 -13.37 -26.95 0.20
C PRO A 147 -12.92 -27.16 -1.25
N ALA A 148 -12.22 -28.25 -1.51
CA ALA A 148 -11.67 -28.51 -2.83
C ALA A 148 -12.10 -29.87 -3.39
N VAL A 149 -11.93 -30.96 -2.65
CA VAL A 149 -12.18 -32.32 -3.16
C VAL A 149 -13.66 -32.52 -3.51
N GLY A 150 -13.91 -32.92 -4.75
CA GLY A 150 -15.25 -33.13 -5.30
C GLY A 150 -15.94 -31.88 -5.83
N GLU A 151 -15.37 -30.69 -5.59
CA GLU A 151 -15.91 -29.43 -6.10
C GLU A 151 -15.42 -29.16 -7.54
N PRO A 152 -16.16 -28.35 -8.33
CA PRO A 152 -15.68 -27.90 -9.63
C PRO A 152 -14.38 -27.11 -9.49
N PHE A 153 -13.46 -27.26 -10.44
CA PHE A 153 -12.23 -26.49 -10.45
C PHE A 153 -12.51 -25.00 -10.68
N ASP A 154 -12.14 -24.15 -9.74
CA ASP A 154 -12.21 -22.69 -9.84
C ASP A 154 -10.79 -22.09 -9.82
N PRO A 155 -10.30 -21.50 -10.93
CA PRO A 155 -8.98 -20.86 -10.98
C PRO A 155 -8.76 -19.73 -9.96
N ARG A 156 -9.84 -19.18 -9.39
CA ARG A 156 -9.73 -18.13 -8.37
C ARG A 156 -9.32 -18.66 -7.00
N MET A 157 -9.63 -19.94 -6.71
CA MET A 157 -9.41 -20.57 -5.41
C MET A 157 -8.51 -21.78 -5.47
N HIS A 158 -8.35 -22.38 -6.66
CA HIS A 158 -7.60 -23.61 -6.87
C HIS A 158 -6.44 -23.38 -7.84
N GLU A 159 -5.33 -24.06 -7.57
CA GLU A 159 -4.15 -24.15 -8.43
C GLU A 159 -3.98 -25.59 -8.88
N ALA A 160 -4.13 -25.87 -10.16
CA ALA A 160 -4.02 -27.21 -10.71
C ALA A 160 -2.54 -27.59 -10.90
N LEU A 161 -2.10 -28.67 -10.23
CA LEU A 161 -0.80 -29.27 -10.44
C LEU A 161 -0.76 -30.20 -11.68
N GLY A 162 -1.92 -30.71 -12.07
CA GLY A 162 -2.09 -31.61 -13.19
C GLY A 162 -3.46 -32.29 -13.16
N SER A 163 -3.68 -33.20 -14.10
CA SER A 163 -4.88 -34.02 -14.20
C SER A 163 -4.62 -35.47 -13.79
N VAL A 164 -5.68 -36.16 -13.38
CA VAL A 164 -5.69 -37.57 -13.08
C VAL A 164 -6.91 -38.22 -13.70
N GLU A 165 -6.75 -39.36 -14.33
CA GLU A 165 -7.87 -40.10 -14.91
C GLU A 165 -8.78 -40.65 -13.80
N ARG A 166 -10.03 -40.23 -13.79
CA ARG A 166 -11.05 -40.62 -12.80
C ARG A 166 -12.42 -40.75 -13.49
N ASP A 167 -12.94 -41.95 -13.49
CA ASP A 167 -14.27 -42.24 -14.08
C ASP A 167 -15.43 -41.99 -13.10
N ASP A 168 -15.11 -41.87 -11.80
CA ASP A 168 -16.07 -41.71 -10.70
C ASP A 168 -16.39 -40.23 -10.38
N LEU A 169 -15.69 -39.29 -11.03
CA LEU A 169 -15.90 -37.85 -10.88
C LEU A 169 -16.24 -37.19 -12.23
N PRO A 170 -17.03 -36.14 -12.22
CA PRO A 170 -17.24 -35.34 -13.43
C PRO A 170 -15.91 -34.75 -13.93
N ASP A 171 -15.82 -34.53 -15.25
CA ASP A 171 -14.68 -33.85 -15.83
C ASP A 171 -14.50 -32.45 -15.23
N GLN A 172 -13.25 -31.97 -15.11
CA GLN A 172 -12.91 -30.67 -14.51
C GLN A 172 -13.29 -30.51 -13.02
N HIS A 173 -13.56 -31.59 -12.28
CA HIS A 173 -13.72 -31.54 -10.83
C HIS A 173 -12.40 -31.85 -10.14
N VAL A 174 -12.25 -31.36 -8.91
CA VAL A 174 -11.06 -31.62 -8.08
C VAL A 174 -11.09 -33.08 -7.60
N ALA A 175 -10.15 -33.88 -8.09
CA ALA A 175 -10.01 -35.28 -7.72
C ALA A 175 -9.24 -35.45 -6.40
N GLU A 176 -8.22 -34.64 -6.17
CA GLU A 176 -7.32 -34.75 -5.01
C GLU A 176 -6.83 -33.38 -4.57
N GLU A 177 -6.78 -33.16 -3.26
CA GLU A 177 -6.16 -31.99 -2.67
C GLU A 177 -4.74 -32.33 -2.19
N ILE A 178 -3.73 -31.77 -2.82
CA ILE A 178 -2.31 -31.96 -2.46
C ILE A 178 -1.94 -31.05 -1.28
N ARG A 179 -2.46 -29.81 -1.28
CA ARG A 179 -2.22 -28.82 -0.24
C ARG A 179 -3.45 -27.98 -0.03
N ARG A 180 -3.89 -27.86 1.21
CA ARG A 180 -5.06 -27.07 1.58
C ARG A 180 -4.91 -25.60 1.23
N GLY A 181 -5.92 -25.04 0.59
CA GLY A 181 -6.12 -23.62 0.40
C GLY A 181 -6.74 -22.97 1.64
N TYR A 182 -6.49 -21.68 1.82
CA TYR A 182 -7.07 -20.91 2.92
C TYR A 182 -7.49 -19.52 2.47
N LYS A 183 -8.61 -19.06 3.03
CA LYS A 183 -9.08 -17.67 2.87
C LYS A 183 -9.40 -17.05 4.24
N ILE A 184 -9.19 -15.75 4.36
CA ILE A 184 -9.64 -14.96 5.50
C ILE A 184 -10.82 -14.10 5.04
N ARG A 185 -12.02 -14.38 5.58
CA ARG A 185 -13.27 -13.78 5.07
C ARG A 185 -13.35 -13.99 3.54
N GLU A 186 -13.39 -12.89 2.76
CA GLU A 186 -13.42 -12.92 1.28
C GLU A 186 -12.03 -12.87 0.62
N ARG A 187 -10.96 -12.66 1.39
CA ARG A 187 -9.61 -12.53 0.86
C ARG A 187 -8.91 -13.88 0.80
N LEU A 188 -8.50 -14.30 -0.38
CA LEU A 188 -7.64 -15.45 -0.56
C LEU A 188 -6.27 -15.22 0.10
N LEU A 189 -5.82 -16.18 0.92
CA LEU A 189 -4.47 -16.22 1.50
C LEU A 189 -3.54 -17.06 0.65
N ARG A 190 -4.02 -18.25 0.25
CA ARG A 190 -3.35 -19.12 -0.72
C ARG A 190 -4.37 -20.04 -1.37
N PRO A 191 -4.21 -20.37 -2.67
CA PRO A 191 -5.07 -21.34 -3.33
C PRO A 191 -4.85 -22.76 -2.79
N ALA A 192 -5.86 -23.61 -2.95
CA ALA A 192 -5.69 -25.05 -2.76
C ALA A 192 -4.94 -25.62 -3.96
N LEU A 193 -3.87 -26.36 -3.72
CA LEU A 193 -3.12 -27.05 -4.77
C LEU A 193 -3.79 -28.41 -4.99
N VAL A 194 -4.29 -28.63 -6.20
CA VAL A 194 -5.18 -29.75 -6.51
C VAL A 194 -4.75 -30.50 -7.77
N ARG A 195 -5.24 -31.75 -7.90
CA ARG A 195 -5.30 -32.46 -9.17
C ARG A 195 -6.73 -32.49 -9.66
N VAL A 196 -6.92 -32.24 -10.95
CA VAL A 196 -8.23 -32.17 -11.58
C VAL A 196 -8.57 -33.51 -12.24
N ALA A 197 -9.80 -33.97 -12.08
CA ALA A 197 -10.28 -35.17 -12.73
C ALA A 197 -10.38 -34.95 -14.24
N HIS A 198 -9.86 -35.90 -15.01
CA HIS A 198 -10.09 -36.02 -16.42
C HIS A 198 -10.96 -37.25 -16.67
N ASN A 199 -12.18 -37.05 -17.14
CA ASN A 199 -13.12 -38.13 -17.42
C ASN A 199 -13.33 -38.27 -18.93
N ALA A 200 -12.61 -39.22 -19.54
CA ALA A 200 -12.66 -39.47 -20.99
C ALA A 200 -14.05 -39.91 -21.47
N LYS A 201 -14.92 -40.45 -20.61
CA LYS A 201 -16.26 -40.94 -21.00
C LYS A 201 -17.25 -39.76 -21.21
N GLN A 202 -17.05 -38.64 -20.56
CA GLN A 202 -17.92 -37.46 -20.69
C GLN A 202 -17.56 -36.55 -21.86
N GLN A 203 -16.42 -36.77 -22.51
CA GLN A 203 -16.05 -36.01 -23.73
C GLN A 203 -16.53 -36.67 -25.01
N SER A 204 -17.22 -37.83 -24.93
CA SER A 204 -17.67 -38.60 -26.11
C SER A 204 -19.18 -38.47 -26.40
N GLU A 205 -19.90 -37.61 -25.69
CA GLU A 205 -21.30 -37.20 -25.97
C GLU A 205 -21.31 -35.74 -26.44
#